data_5e1a0fee282a673f17489b58f7088546
#
_entry.id   5e1a0fee282a673f17489b58f7088546
#
_cell.length_a   1.000
_cell.length_b   1.000
_cell.length_c   1.000
_cell.angle_alpha   90.00
_cell.angle_beta   90.00
_cell.angle_gamma   90.00
#
_symmetry.space_group_name_H-M   'P 1'
#
loop_
_entity.id
_entity.type
_entity.pdbx_description
1 polymer ?
#
loop_
_entity_poly.entity_id
_entity_poly.type
_entity_poly.pdbx_seq_one_letter_code
_entity_poly.pdbx_strand_id
1 'polypeptide(L)'
;MIPRRRRKHGEPRYEDPAAPINQPTVEYTAPAAVPMEVKATASVSEISGVAEVVGSTVVPQIAVGSPSPTVEPSAIAPDYCSMPFRPDVVIDGWSTDAMTVRGVSQRGHLHRYNGAPRQDDFAAHRLPEGRVIVLVADGVSGASQSHIGASTVIKQAAEWLHTSLGEDVADTDWMALFKSAAWAITERAQTLLGLDAPDPVRAEEELATTLVCAVIESTGPRALRAHLVSAGDSAAWLLSAGQFVEVVAGKTVPAAGVASSAVVGLPRLPPEVIPITVDIKDSDVLLIATDGIGDPLGHGQGGVGNLFREVLTRPSVPSLIEFAHAVDFSRETFDDDRTLVAVWPRKRLAHEAVVRPRSPSSVEGLR
;
A
#
# COMPACT_ATOMS: atom_id res chain seq x y z
N MET A 1 -3.68 -72.13 -29.41
CA MET A 1 -3.38 -72.68 -28.08
C MET A 1 -2.04 -72.09 -27.66
N ILE A 2 -2.04 -71.01 -26.81
CA ILE A 2 -0.86 -70.33 -26.27
C ILE A 2 -1.11 -70.15 -24.78
N PRO A 3 -0.22 -70.62 -23.89
CA PRO A 3 -0.48 -70.60 -22.45
C PRO A 3 -0.16 -69.25 -21.86
N ARG A 4 -1.09 -68.76 -21.05
CA ARG A 4 -0.97 -67.54 -20.23
C ARG A 4 0.00 -67.81 -19.08
N ARG A 5 1.08 -67.03 -18.99
CA ARG A 5 1.94 -66.92 -17.79
C ARG A 5 1.28 -65.93 -16.79
N ARG A 6 0.95 -66.39 -15.61
CA ARG A 6 0.58 -65.58 -14.43
C ARG A 6 1.87 -64.90 -13.91
N ARG A 7 1.88 -63.58 -13.83
CA ARG A 7 2.84 -62.82 -12.99
C ARG A 7 2.22 -62.70 -11.58
N LYS A 8 2.97 -63.13 -10.58
CA LYS A 8 2.70 -62.86 -9.16
C LYS A 8 3.11 -61.42 -8.88
N HIS A 9 2.18 -60.60 -8.41
CA HIS A 9 2.48 -59.32 -7.80
C HIS A 9 3.00 -59.59 -6.39
N GLY A 10 4.23 -59.14 -6.09
CA GLY A 10 4.77 -59.05 -4.76
C GLY A 10 4.27 -57.73 -4.16
N GLU A 11 3.63 -57.82 -3.02
CA GLU A 11 3.26 -56.66 -2.20
C GLU A 11 4.54 -55.97 -1.66
N PRO A 12 4.63 -54.64 -1.66
CA PRO A 12 5.73 -53.94 -0.99
C PRO A 12 5.52 -54.05 0.52
N ARG A 13 6.53 -54.57 1.21
CA ARG A 13 6.59 -54.52 2.68
C ARG A 13 6.75 -53.06 3.10
N TYR A 14 5.81 -52.61 3.93
CA TYR A 14 5.94 -51.37 4.69
C TYR A 14 7.02 -51.59 5.74
N GLU A 15 8.12 -50.83 5.66
CA GLU A 15 9.08 -50.71 6.75
C GLU A 15 8.51 -49.73 7.79
N ASP A 16 8.46 -50.17 9.04
CA ASP A 16 8.07 -49.36 10.20
C ASP A 16 8.95 -48.12 10.31
N PRO A 17 8.39 -46.92 10.54
CA PRO A 17 9.19 -45.73 10.76
C PRO A 17 10.00 -45.84 12.05
N ALA A 18 11.28 -45.54 11.94
CA ALA A 18 12.27 -45.58 12.99
C ALA A 18 11.80 -44.88 14.27
N ALA A 19 12.22 -45.41 15.42
CA ALA A 19 11.95 -44.93 16.77
C ALA A 19 12.24 -43.43 16.90
N PRO A 20 11.48 -42.71 17.76
CA PRO A 20 11.64 -41.27 17.96
C PRO A 20 13.03 -40.96 18.50
N ILE A 21 13.72 -40.06 17.80
CA ILE A 21 14.98 -39.48 18.25
C ILE A 21 14.69 -38.71 19.54
N ASN A 22 15.27 -39.16 20.63
CA ASN A 22 15.27 -38.44 21.92
C ASN A 22 15.93 -37.07 21.73
N GLN A 23 15.13 -36.02 21.57
CA GLN A 23 15.61 -34.66 21.67
C GLN A 23 15.85 -34.36 23.19
N PRO A 24 16.99 -33.77 23.58
CA PRO A 24 17.19 -33.37 24.95
C PRO A 24 16.18 -32.26 25.30
N THR A 25 15.37 -32.53 26.29
CA THR A 25 14.51 -31.53 26.95
C THR A 25 15.42 -30.52 27.60
N VAL A 26 15.52 -29.33 27.00
CA VAL A 26 16.15 -28.18 27.67
C VAL A 26 15.13 -27.67 28.69
N GLU A 27 15.32 -27.98 29.95
CA GLU A 27 14.59 -27.36 31.05
C GLU A 27 14.91 -25.85 31.05
N TYR A 28 13.97 -25.05 30.63
CA TYR A 28 14.04 -23.59 30.74
C TYR A 28 13.76 -23.22 32.20
N THR A 29 14.80 -23.05 32.98
CA THR A 29 14.71 -22.42 34.32
C THR A 29 14.52 -20.93 34.11
N ALA A 30 13.28 -20.45 34.32
CA ALA A 30 13.00 -19.02 34.34
C ALA A 30 13.90 -18.34 35.38
N PRO A 31 14.58 -17.23 35.04
CA PRO A 31 15.35 -16.50 36.03
C PRO A 31 14.40 -16.02 37.14
N ALA A 32 14.83 -16.21 38.39
CA ALA A 32 14.11 -15.77 39.56
C ALA A 32 13.75 -14.29 39.44
N ALA A 33 12.47 -13.98 39.58
CA ALA A 33 11.99 -12.61 39.59
C ALA A 33 12.69 -11.85 40.73
N VAL A 34 13.57 -10.92 40.39
CA VAL A 34 14.12 -9.95 41.34
C VAL A 34 12.95 -9.03 41.71
N PRO A 35 12.58 -8.91 42.99
CA PRO A 35 11.56 -7.98 43.39
C PRO A 35 12.06 -6.57 43.11
N MET A 36 11.52 -5.93 42.09
CA MET A 36 11.72 -4.51 41.89
C MET A 36 10.84 -3.77 42.87
N GLU A 37 11.43 -3.28 43.94
CA GLU A 37 10.79 -2.34 44.86
C GLU A 37 10.44 -1.07 44.07
N VAL A 38 9.24 -1.00 43.55
CA VAL A 38 8.68 0.24 42.99
C VAL A 38 8.38 1.15 44.18
N LYS A 39 9.28 2.07 44.48
CA LYS A 39 8.97 3.19 45.35
C LYS A 39 7.90 4.02 44.65
N ALA A 40 6.66 3.75 44.96
CA ALA A 40 5.52 4.60 44.60
C ALA A 40 5.61 5.91 45.44
N THR A 41 6.24 6.92 44.86
CA THR A 41 6.13 8.30 45.32
C THR A 41 6.02 9.21 44.09
N ALA A 42 4.92 9.08 43.40
CA ALA A 42 4.30 10.19 42.66
C ALA A 42 2.82 10.12 43.03
N SER A 43 2.34 11.14 43.71
CA SER A 43 0.93 11.27 44.07
C SER A 43 0.11 11.34 42.79
N VAL A 44 -0.95 10.53 42.71
CA VAL A 44 -1.91 10.45 41.61
C VAL A 44 -2.68 11.77 41.39
N SER A 45 -2.27 12.85 41.99
CA SER A 45 -2.96 14.16 41.93
C SER A 45 -2.50 15.09 40.80
N GLU A 46 -1.51 14.70 39.97
CA GLU A 46 -1.04 15.55 38.87
C GLU A 46 -1.36 15.02 37.44
N ILE A 47 -2.12 13.94 37.31
CA ILE A 47 -2.72 13.55 36.02
C ILE A 47 -4.18 13.99 35.94
N SER A 48 -4.45 15.20 36.41
CA SER A 48 -5.74 15.89 36.24
C SER A 48 -5.82 16.68 34.93
N GLY A 49 -5.27 16.14 33.87
CA GLY A 49 -5.35 16.70 32.53
C GLY A 49 -5.81 15.67 31.49
N VAL A 50 -6.59 14.67 31.90
CA VAL A 50 -7.40 13.93 30.92
C VAL A 50 -8.42 14.93 30.42
N ALA A 51 -8.20 15.45 29.20
CA ALA A 51 -9.20 16.26 28.53
C ALA A 51 -10.49 15.47 28.59
N GLU A 52 -11.48 15.97 29.31
CA GLU A 52 -12.82 15.44 29.29
C GLU A 52 -13.25 15.50 27.82
N VAL A 53 -13.39 14.34 27.16
CA VAL A 53 -13.91 14.25 25.80
C VAL A 53 -15.39 14.59 25.89
N VAL A 54 -15.66 15.90 25.97
CA VAL A 54 -17.02 16.45 25.94
C VAL A 54 -17.47 16.43 24.49
N GLY A 55 -18.14 15.37 24.07
CA GLY A 55 -18.69 15.23 22.73
C GLY A 55 -19.01 13.79 22.38
N SER A 56 -19.75 13.60 21.32
CA SER A 56 -20.04 12.27 20.78
C SER A 56 -18.72 11.53 20.51
N THR A 57 -18.53 10.37 21.13
CA THR A 57 -17.39 9.48 20.87
C THR A 57 -17.50 8.81 19.50
N VAL A 58 -18.56 9.07 18.75
CA VAL A 58 -18.81 8.52 17.42
C VAL A 58 -18.21 9.44 16.37
N VAL A 59 -17.22 8.94 15.63
CA VAL A 59 -16.72 9.62 14.43
C VAL A 59 -17.62 9.19 13.27
N PRO A 60 -18.46 10.10 12.73
CA PRO A 60 -19.37 9.74 11.66
C PRO A 60 -18.60 9.47 10.37
N GLN A 61 -19.01 8.45 9.61
CA GLN A 61 -18.50 8.26 8.26
C GLN A 61 -18.91 9.45 7.37
N ILE A 62 -18.00 9.92 6.54
CA ILE A 62 -18.28 10.99 5.59
C ILE A 62 -19.13 10.42 4.44
N ALA A 63 -20.36 10.94 4.28
CA ALA A 63 -21.22 10.56 3.16
C ALA A 63 -21.06 11.58 2.01
N VAL A 64 -20.84 11.08 0.80
CA VAL A 64 -20.76 11.89 -0.41
C VAL A 64 -21.88 11.51 -1.37
N GLY A 65 -22.94 12.29 -1.40
CA GLY A 65 -24.17 11.94 -2.09
C GLY A 65 -24.97 10.88 -1.32
N SER A 66 -25.55 9.89 -1.99
CA SER A 66 -26.19 8.75 -1.34
C SER A 66 -25.13 7.85 -0.73
N PRO A 67 -25.19 7.52 0.58
CA PRO A 67 -24.23 6.61 1.19
C PRO A 67 -24.50 5.16 0.78
N SER A 68 -23.46 4.34 0.75
CA SER A 68 -23.59 2.88 0.71
C SER A 68 -24.22 2.37 2.01
N PRO A 69 -24.86 1.19 2.01
CA PRO A 69 -25.32 0.55 3.22
C PRO A 69 -24.17 0.36 4.22
N THR A 70 -24.44 0.52 5.50
CA THR A 70 -23.47 0.20 6.54
C THR A 70 -23.19 -1.29 6.55
N VAL A 71 -21.93 -1.67 6.48
CA VAL A 71 -21.45 -3.04 6.47
C VAL A 71 -20.58 -3.28 7.70
N GLU A 72 -20.97 -4.27 8.53
CA GLU A 72 -20.03 -4.80 9.52
C GLU A 72 -19.02 -5.69 8.80
N PRO A 73 -17.71 -5.44 8.95
CA PRO A 73 -16.70 -6.17 8.20
C PRO A 73 -16.70 -7.67 8.51
N SER A 74 -16.88 -8.49 7.49
CA SER A 74 -16.72 -9.93 7.58
C SER A 74 -15.25 -10.30 7.73
N ALA A 75 -14.97 -11.39 8.46
CA ALA A 75 -13.65 -12.00 8.46
C ALA A 75 -13.24 -12.39 7.03
N ILE A 76 -11.93 -12.41 6.77
CA ILE A 76 -11.42 -12.90 5.48
C ILE A 76 -11.84 -14.36 5.32
N ALA A 77 -12.41 -14.68 4.15
CA ALA A 77 -12.93 -16.01 3.86
C ALA A 77 -11.78 -17.06 3.77
N PRO A 78 -12.05 -18.33 4.13
CA PRO A 78 -11.04 -19.40 4.14
C PRO A 78 -10.35 -19.64 2.80
N ASP A 79 -10.98 -19.25 1.69
CA ASP A 79 -10.42 -19.39 0.33
C ASP A 79 -9.14 -18.57 0.13
N TYR A 80 -8.91 -17.56 0.96
CA TYR A 80 -7.71 -16.71 0.95
C TYR A 80 -6.60 -17.19 1.90
N CYS A 81 -6.50 -18.48 2.12
CA CYS A 81 -5.59 -19.08 3.11
C CYS A 81 -4.10 -18.82 2.85
N SER A 82 -3.70 -18.51 1.62
CA SER A 82 -2.29 -18.25 1.26
C SER A 82 -1.76 -16.92 1.80
N MET A 83 -2.64 -15.97 2.13
CA MET A 83 -2.33 -14.75 2.85
C MET A 83 -3.50 -14.44 3.81
N PRO A 84 -3.67 -15.23 4.88
CA PRO A 84 -4.86 -15.19 5.73
C PRO A 84 -4.92 -13.94 6.61
N PHE A 85 -3.82 -13.20 6.74
CA PHE A 85 -3.73 -11.97 7.51
C PHE A 85 -3.51 -10.79 6.57
N ARG A 86 -4.56 -10.00 6.39
CA ARG A 86 -4.51 -8.75 5.66
C ARG A 86 -5.35 -7.70 6.38
N PRO A 87 -4.72 -6.64 6.91
CA PRO A 87 -5.44 -5.61 7.67
C PRO A 87 -6.44 -4.89 6.76
N ASP A 88 -7.59 -4.53 7.32
CA ASP A 88 -8.63 -3.74 6.65
C ASP A 88 -8.11 -2.39 6.20
N VAL A 89 -7.28 -1.76 7.04
CA VAL A 89 -6.71 -0.43 6.76
C VAL A 89 -5.21 -0.45 7.01
N VAL A 90 -4.46 0.10 6.07
CA VAL A 90 -3.05 0.44 6.23
C VAL A 90 -2.92 1.95 6.08
N ILE A 91 -2.31 2.58 7.06
CA ILE A 91 -2.06 4.02 7.09
C ILE A 91 -0.57 4.22 7.32
N ASP A 92 0.06 5.04 6.49
CA ASP A 92 1.46 5.44 6.65
C ASP A 92 1.66 6.89 6.22
N GLY A 93 2.70 7.51 6.72
CA GLY A 93 3.06 8.86 6.30
C GLY A 93 4.01 9.54 7.26
N TRP A 94 4.83 10.39 6.68
CA TRP A 94 5.92 11.08 7.34
C TRP A 94 6.29 12.35 6.59
N SER A 95 7.25 13.09 7.12
CA SER A 95 7.77 14.30 6.47
C SER A 95 9.28 14.28 6.44
N THR A 96 9.85 14.82 5.37
CA THR A 96 11.27 15.17 5.24
C THR A 96 11.42 16.69 5.32
N ASP A 97 12.63 17.19 5.10
CA ASP A 97 12.84 18.65 4.97
C ASP A 97 12.22 19.23 3.69
N ALA A 98 11.98 18.39 2.68
CA ALA A 98 11.49 18.82 1.37
C ALA A 98 9.98 18.57 1.17
N MET A 99 9.44 17.48 1.70
CA MET A 99 8.07 17.06 1.40
C MET A 99 7.39 16.36 2.57
N THR A 100 6.07 16.31 2.50
CA THR A 100 5.22 15.50 3.39
C THR A 100 4.47 14.47 2.57
N VAL A 101 4.39 13.23 3.05
CA VAL A 101 3.66 12.11 2.43
C VAL A 101 2.58 11.63 3.38
N ARG A 102 1.41 11.34 2.85
CA ARG A 102 0.32 10.60 3.52
C ARG A 102 -0.19 9.53 2.58
N GLY A 103 -0.31 8.32 3.09
CA GLY A 103 -0.84 7.20 2.34
C GLY A 103 -1.85 6.42 3.16
N VAL A 104 -2.88 5.94 2.50
CA VAL A 104 -3.87 5.03 3.07
C VAL A 104 -4.32 4.05 2.00
N SER A 105 -4.50 2.80 2.41
CA SER A 105 -5.16 1.77 1.62
C SER A 105 -6.15 1.07 2.53
N GLN A 106 -7.41 1.01 2.11
CA GLN A 106 -8.47 0.43 2.90
C GLN A 106 -9.38 -0.47 2.09
N ARG A 107 -9.88 -1.50 2.78
CA ARG A 107 -10.80 -2.48 2.23
C ARG A 107 -12.15 -1.84 1.92
N GLY A 108 -12.65 -2.06 0.71
CA GLY A 108 -13.92 -1.54 0.23
C GLY A 108 -15.13 -2.21 0.85
N HIS A 109 -16.31 -1.58 0.71
CA HIS A 109 -17.55 -2.10 1.28
C HIS A 109 -17.93 -3.46 0.71
N LEU A 110 -17.72 -3.69 -0.59
CA LEU A 110 -18.00 -4.98 -1.23
C LEU A 110 -17.13 -6.09 -0.62
N HIS A 111 -15.84 -5.84 -0.46
CA HIS A 111 -14.91 -6.81 0.11
C HIS A 111 -15.15 -7.04 1.60
N ARG A 112 -15.55 -6.01 2.36
CA ARG A 112 -15.98 -6.16 3.76
C ARG A 112 -17.24 -7.04 3.86
N TYR A 113 -18.17 -6.89 2.92
CA TYR A 113 -19.41 -7.68 2.92
C TYR A 113 -19.18 -9.15 2.56
N ASN A 114 -18.42 -9.45 1.52
CA ASN A 114 -18.24 -10.80 0.99
C ASN A 114 -17.06 -11.59 1.60
N GLY A 115 -16.27 -10.97 2.48
CA GLY A 115 -15.12 -11.62 3.10
C GLY A 115 -13.87 -11.68 2.22
N ALA A 116 -13.83 -10.97 1.08
CA ALA A 116 -12.60 -10.82 0.30
C ALA A 116 -11.59 -9.94 1.07
N PRO A 117 -10.28 -10.19 0.97
CA PRO A 117 -9.29 -9.30 1.54
C PRO A 117 -9.22 -7.98 0.77
N ARG A 118 -8.60 -6.96 1.36
CA ARG A 118 -8.19 -5.77 0.62
C ARG A 118 -7.20 -6.17 -0.48
N GLN A 119 -7.49 -5.81 -1.72
CA GLN A 119 -6.72 -6.18 -2.92
C GLN A 119 -5.68 -5.13 -3.30
N ASP A 120 -5.89 -3.90 -2.90
CA ASP A 120 -4.96 -2.79 -3.06
C ASP A 120 -3.75 -2.86 -2.14
N ASP A 121 -2.64 -2.25 -2.55
CA ASP A 121 -1.49 -1.99 -1.70
C ASP A 121 -0.74 -0.71 -2.09
N PHE A 122 0.04 -0.16 -1.16
CA PHE A 122 0.94 0.95 -1.44
C PHE A 122 2.20 0.88 -0.60
N ALA A 123 3.23 1.59 -1.04
CA ALA A 123 4.41 1.89 -0.23
C ALA A 123 4.91 3.32 -0.52
N ALA A 124 5.49 3.93 0.50
CA ALA A 124 6.25 5.17 0.39
C ALA A 124 7.60 4.98 1.08
N HIS A 125 8.69 5.22 0.36
CA HIS A 125 10.04 5.04 0.88
C HIS A 125 10.90 6.28 0.62
N ARG A 126 11.73 6.63 1.60
CA ARG A 126 12.79 7.62 1.41
C ARG A 126 14.10 6.90 1.08
N LEU A 127 14.69 7.26 -0.05
CA LEU A 127 16.03 6.80 -0.43
C LEU A 127 17.11 7.57 0.34
N PRO A 128 18.32 7.00 0.48
CA PRO A 128 19.41 7.62 1.24
C PRO A 128 19.77 9.04 0.80
N GLU A 129 19.72 9.31 -0.51
CA GLU A 129 20.00 10.61 -1.12
C GLU A 129 18.86 11.63 -0.97
N GLY A 130 17.74 11.22 -0.38
CA GLY A 130 16.62 12.11 -0.06
C GLY A 130 15.46 12.10 -1.04
N ARG A 131 15.57 11.42 -2.18
CA ARG A 131 14.43 11.14 -3.07
C ARG A 131 13.41 10.25 -2.35
N VAL A 132 12.18 10.33 -2.80
CA VAL A 132 11.07 9.54 -2.27
C VAL A 132 10.45 8.72 -3.39
N ILE A 133 10.27 7.45 -3.16
CA ILE A 133 9.50 6.57 -4.04
C ILE A 133 8.11 6.37 -3.48
N VAL A 134 7.10 6.43 -4.34
CA VAL A 134 5.71 6.11 -4.03
C VAL A 134 5.24 5.06 -5.01
N LEU A 135 4.65 4.01 -4.49
CA LEU A 135 4.13 2.86 -5.24
C LEU A 135 2.68 2.65 -4.85
N VAL A 136 1.81 2.46 -5.83
CA VAL A 136 0.40 2.12 -5.64
C VAL A 136 0.06 0.98 -6.60
N ALA A 137 -0.61 -0.04 -6.09
CA ALA A 137 -1.03 -1.20 -6.85
C ALA A 137 -2.47 -1.57 -6.50
N ASP A 138 -3.23 -1.93 -7.51
CA ASP A 138 -4.61 -2.39 -7.45
C ASP A 138 -4.67 -3.82 -7.94
N GLY A 139 -5.24 -4.71 -7.17
CA GLY A 139 -5.41 -6.10 -7.55
C GLY A 139 -6.57 -6.27 -8.52
N VAL A 140 -6.29 -6.69 -9.76
CA VAL A 140 -7.34 -6.88 -10.77
C VAL A 140 -8.41 -7.84 -10.26
N SER A 141 -9.67 -7.39 -10.23
CA SER A 141 -10.80 -8.12 -9.65
C SER A 141 -11.10 -9.47 -10.34
N GLY A 142 -10.64 -9.66 -11.58
CA GLY A 142 -10.71 -10.95 -12.29
C GLY A 142 -9.70 -12.00 -11.82
N ALA A 143 -8.68 -11.63 -11.04
CA ALA A 143 -7.64 -12.53 -10.55
C ALA A 143 -7.98 -13.00 -9.13
N SER A 144 -7.95 -14.31 -8.91
CA SER A 144 -8.50 -14.93 -7.69
C SER A 144 -7.75 -14.57 -6.41
N GLN A 145 -6.46 -14.26 -6.49
CA GLN A 145 -5.56 -13.92 -5.40
C GLN A 145 -4.82 -12.59 -5.66
N SER A 146 -5.48 -11.64 -6.30
CA SER A 146 -4.90 -10.36 -6.75
C SER A 146 -4.23 -9.56 -5.63
N HIS A 147 -4.72 -9.67 -4.39
CA HIS A 147 -4.11 -9.06 -3.20
C HIS A 147 -2.66 -9.52 -2.95
N ILE A 148 -2.32 -10.78 -3.34
CA ILE A 148 -0.95 -11.29 -3.27
C ILE A 148 -0.12 -10.66 -4.39
N GLY A 149 -0.71 -10.50 -5.58
CA GLY A 149 -0.08 -9.81 -6.71
C GLY A 149 0.28 -8.37 -6.36
N ALA A 150 -0.67 -7.59 -5.85
CA ALA A 150 -0.45 -6.20 -5.44
C ALA A 150 0.68 -6.07 -4.40
N SER A 151 0.68 -6.91 -3.36
CA SER A 151 1.77 -6.90 -2.38
C SER A 151 3.12 -7.34 -2.94
N THR A 152 3.12 -8.27 -3.91
CA THR A 152 4.35 -8.76 -4.53
C THR A 152 4.98 -7.68 -5.39
N VAL A 153 4.20 -7.02 -6.24
CA VAL A 153 4.72 -5.97 -7.13
C VAL A 153 5.22 -4.75 -6.35
N ILE A 154 4.53 -4.35 -5.28
CA ILE A 154 4.97 -3.24 -4.41
C ILE A 154 6.34 -3.54 -3.80
N LYS A 155 6.53 -4.73 -3.24
CA LYS A 155 7.82 -5.12 -2.65
C LYS A 155 8.93 -5.17 -3.68
N GLN A 156 8.68 -5.84 -4.82
CA GLN A 156 9.67 -5.98 -5.88
C GLN A 156 10.05 -4.64 -6.51
N ALA A 157 9.07 -3.79 -6.76
CA ALA A 157 9.33 -2.46 -7.32
C ALA A 157 10.12 -1.57 -6.35
N ALA A 158 9.80 -1.61 -5.05
CA ALA A 158 10.55 -0.89 -4.02
C ALA A 158 12.01 -1.34 -3.96
N GLU A 159 12.26 -2.65 -3.96
CA GLU A 159 13.60 -3.24 -3.93
C GLU A 159 14.39 -2.90 -5.18
N TRP A 160 13.77 -3.02 -6.36
CA TRP A 160 14.39 -2.67 -7.62
C TRP A 160 14.81 -1.19 -7.68
N LEU A 161 13.92 -0.29 -7.29
CA LEU A 161 14.22 1.15 -7.26
C LEU A 161 15.32 1.48 -6.25
N HIS A 162 15.31 0.83 -5.10
CA HIS A 162 16.35 1.04 -4.10
C HIS A 162 17.75 0.64 -4.60
N THR A 163 17.85 -0.35 -5.48
CA THR A 163 19.12 -0.92 -5.96
C THR A 163 19.53 -0.44 -7.34
N SER A 164 18.58 -0.06 -8.18
CA SER A 164 18.79 0.15 -9.62
C SER A 164 18.44 1.55 -10.13
N LEU A 165 17.87 2.41 -9.26
CA LEU A 165 17.60 3.80 -9.62
C LEU A 165 18.92 4.55 -9.86
N GLY A 166 19.07 5.11 -11.06
CA GLY A 166 20.24 5.87 -11.46
C GLY A 166 20.42 7.19 -10.67
N GLU A 167 21.59 7.80 -10.79
CA GLU A 167 21.83 9.14 -10.23
C GLU A 167 20.87 10.16 -10.83
N ASP A 168 20.68 10.13 -12.15
CA ASP A 168 19.62 10.86 -12.84
C ASP A 168 18.41 9.93 -13.05
N VAL A 169 17.25 10.38 -12.61
CA VAL A 169 15.99 9.62 -12.78
C VAL A 169 15.62 9.48 -14.26
N ALA A 170 16.06 10.40 -15.12
CA ALA A 170 15.84 10.33 -16.56
C ALA A 170 16.53 9.13 -17.22
N ASP A 171 17.63 8.64 -16.65
CA ASP A 171 18.38 7.49 -17.17
C ASP A 171 17.87 6.14 -16.67
N THR A 172 16.77 6.13 -15.91
CA THR A 172 16.22 4.90 -15.32
C THR A 172 15.58 4.00 -16.37
N ASP A 173 15.97 2.72 -16.40
CA ASP A 173 15.33 1.72 -17.26
C ASP A 173 13.98 1.28 -16.65
N TRP A 174 12.95 2.08 -16.89
CA TRP A 174 11.59 1.83 -16.39
C TRP A 174 11.00 0.51 -16.91
N MET A 175 11.39 0.09 -18.11
CA MET A 175 10.95 -1.20 -18.65
C MET A 175 11.55 -2.36 -17.85
N ALA A 176 12.80 -2.25 -17.39
CA ALA A 176 13.42 -3.26 -16.52
C ALA A 176 12.71 -3.34 -15.16
N LEU A 177 12.25 -2.23 -14.59
CA LEU A 177 11.41 -2.23 -13.39
C LEU A 177 10.15 -3.09 -13.59
N PHE A 178 9.39 -2.84 -14.66
CA PHE A 178 8.16 -3.61 -14.92
C PHE A 178 8.43 -5.07 -15.25
N LYS A 179 9.51 -5.38 -15.96
CA LYS A 179 9.95 -6.77 -16.19
C LYS A 179 10.28 -7.48 -14.87
N SER A 180 10.98 -6.81 -13.97
CA SER A 180 11.31 -7.35 -12.65
C SER A 180 10.05 -7.61 -11.82
N ALA A 181 9.10 -6.67 -11.81
CA ALA A 181 7.82 -6.81 -11.12
C ALA A 181 6.97 -7.96 -11.70
N ALA A 182 6.85 -8.04 -13.03
CA ALA A 182 6.13 -9.11 -13.72
C ALA A 182 6.74 -10.49 -13.45
N TRP A 183 8.08 -10.58 -13.42
CA TRP A 183 8.77 -11.80 -13.08
C TRP A 183 8.48 -12.25 -11.64
N ALA A 184 8.53 -11.32 -10.68
CA ALA A 184 8.24 -11.64 -9.27
C ALA A 184 6.81 -12.17 -9.06
N ILE A 185 5.82 -11.63 -9.79
CA ILE A 185 4.45 -12.17 -9.79
C ILE A 185 4.43 -13.59 -10.34
N THR A 186 5.16 -13.84 -11.43
CA THR A 186 5.19 -15.16 -12.09
C THR A 186 5.87 -16.21 -11.19
N GLU A 187 6.98 -15.89 -10.54
CA GLU A 187 7.61 -16.77 -9.54
C GLU A 187 6.71 -16.99 -8.31
N ARG A 188 5.99 -15.95 -7.89
CA ARG A 188 5.05 -16.08 -6.79
C ARG A 188 3.89 -17.01 -7.14
N ALA A 189 3.35 -16.91 -8.36
CA ALA A 189 2.31 -17.80 -8.85
C ALA A 189 2.82 -19.26 -8.96
N GLN A 190 4.03 -19.47 -9.47
CA GLN A 190 4.66 -20.80 -9.49
C GLN A 190 4.68 -21.44 -8.10
N THR A 191 5.13 -20.68 -7.10
CA THR A 191 5.20 -21.18 -5.71
C THR A 191 3.82 -21.44 -5.13
N LEU A 192 2.86 -20.52 -5.37
CA LEU A 192 1.51 -20.59 -4.83
C LEU A 192 0.72 -21.78 -5.39
N LEU A 193 0.86 -22.04 -6.69
CA LEU A 193 0.12 -23.06 -7.43
C LEU A 193 0.88 -24.40 -7.51
N GLY A 194 2.13 -24.46 -7.03
CA GLY A 194 2.96 -25.66 -7.11
C GLY A 194 3.30 -26.08 -8.55
N LEU A 195 3.54 -25.09 -9.44
CA LEU A 195 3.86 -25.34 -10.85
C LEU A 195 5.31 -25.78 -11.01
N ASP A 196 5.57 -26.68 -11.96
CA ASP A 196 6.93 -27.15 -12.29
C ASP A 196 7.83 -26.04 -12.85
N ALA A 197 7.24 -25.04 -13.52
CA ALA A 197 7.94 -23.90 -14.09
C ALA A 197 7.09 -22.62 -13.97
N PRO A 198 7.72 -21.43 -14.04
CA PRO A 198 7.00 -20.14 -14.09
C PRO A 198 6.07 -20.08 -15.31
N ASP A 199 4.82 -19.71 -15.09
CA ASP A 199 3.79 -19.58 -16.13
C ASP A 199 3.12 -18.20 -16.03
N PRO A 200 3.43 -17.26 -16.95
CA PRO A 200 2.84 -15.92 -16.93
C PRO A 200 1.33 -15.89 -17.13
N VAL A 201 0.75 -16.86 -17.86
CA VAL A 201 -0.70 -16.93 -18.08
C VAL A 201 -1.41 -17.29 -16.78
N ARG A 202 -0.91 -18.31 -16.09
CA ARG A 202 -1.43 -18.69 -14.76
C ARG A 202 -1.21 -17.59 -13.73
N ALA A 203 -0.09 -16.89 -13.82
CA ALA A 203 0.19 -15.76 -12.96
C ALA A 203 -0.79 -14.59 -13.20
N GLU A 204 -1.19 -14.33 -14.43
CA GLU A 204 -2.19 -13.32 -14.77
C GLU A 204 -3.58 -13.71 -14.24
N GLU A 205 -4.00 -14.96 -14.42
CA GLU A 205 -5.30 -15.45 -13.93
C GLU A 205 -5.43 -15.38 -12.40
N GLU A 206 -4.33 -15.53 -11.67
CA GLU A 206 -4.37 -15.62 -10.20
C GLU A 206 -3.95 -14.33 -9.48
N LEU A 207 -2.97 -13.61 -10.02
CA LEU A 207 -2.25 -12.55 -9.31
C LEU A 207 -2.20 -11.22 -10.07
N ALA A 208 -3.00 -11.03 -11.13
CA ALA A 208 -2.94 -9.80 -11.91
C ALA A 208 -3.16 -8.55 -11.04
N THR A 209 -2.35 -7.52 -11.31
CA THR A 209 -2.39 -6.26 -10.56
C THR A 209 -1.90 -5.09 -11.41
N THR A 210 -2.36 -3.89 -11.09
CA THR A 210 -1.80 -2.64 -11.63
C THR A 210 -0.53 -2.25 -10.90
N LEU A 211 0.17 -1.26 -11.40
CA LEU A 211 1.25 -0.57 -10.69
C LEU A 211 1.40 0.87 -11.20
N VAL A 212 1.33 1.84 -10.29
CA VAL A 212 1.85 3.19 -10.51
C VAL A 212 3.09 3.36 -9.63
N CYS A 213 4.15 3.83 -10.25
CA CYS A 213 5.39 4.16 -9.57
C CYS A 213 5.72 5.63 -9.78
N ALA A 214 6.08 6.33 -8.71
CA ALA A 214 6.59 7.70 -8.76
C ALA A 214 7.92 7.80 -8.02
N VAL A 215 8.91 8.43 -8.64
CA VAL A 215 10.14 8.89 -8.00
C VAL A 215 10.06 10.40 -7.88
N ILE A 216 10.18 10.92 -6.66
CA ILE A 216 9.97 12.32 -6.32
C ILE A 216 11.24 12.91 -5.74
N GLU A 217 11.70 13.99 -6.31
CA GLU A 217 12.90 14.71 -5.89
C GLU A 217 12.62 16.17 -5.59
N SER A 218 13.45 16.77 -4.75
CA SER A 218 13.38 18.20 -4.44
C SER A 218 14.16 18.98 -5.50
N THR A 219 13.51 19.93 -6.16
CA THR A 219 14.13 20.83 -7.13
C THR A 219 14.46 22.20 -6.54
N GLY A 220 14.08 22.43 -5.28
CA GLY A 220 14.34 23.68 -4.58
C GLY A 220 13.46 23.84 -3.34
N PRO A 221 13.56 24.98 -2.67
CA PRO A 221 12.68 25.28 -1.55
C PRO A 221 11.21 25.25 -1.99
N ARG A 222 10.41 24.33 -1.44
CA ARG A 222 8.97 24.18 -1.71
C ARG A 222 8.63 23.83 -3.17
N ALA A 223 9.54 23.17 -3.85
CA ALA A 223 9.34 22.69 -5.21
C ALA A 223 9.84 21.25 -5.33
N LEU A 224 9.01 20.40 -5.93
CA LEU A 224 9.34 19.01 -6.18
C LEU A 224 9.17 18.70 -7.66
N ARG A 225 9.80 17.64 -8.09
CA ARG A 225 9.58 17.02 -9.39
C ARG A 225 9.27 15.55 -9.18
N ALA A 226 8.24 15.05 -9.84
CA ALA A 226 7.89 13.65 -9.84
C ALA A 226 8.04 13.07 -11.25
N HIS A 227 8.63 11.87 -11.33
CA HIS A 227 8.71 11.05 -12.51
C HIS A 227 7.81 9.84 -12.28
N LEU A 228 6.79 9.68 -13.11
CA LEU A 228 5.74 8.67 -12.94
C LEU A 228 5.72 7.71 -14.10
N VAL A 229 5.54 6.44 -13.81
CA VAL A 229 5.27 5.37 -14.79
C VAL A 229 4.14 4.50 -14.28
N SER A 230 3.36 3.89 -15.19
CA SER A 230 2.21 3.07 -14.82
C SER A 230 2.01 1.86 -15.74
N ALA A 231 1.40 0.82 -15.19
CA ALA A 231 0.79 -0.29 -15.89
C ALA A 231 -0.58 -0.58 -15.25
N GLY A 232 -1.64 -0.63 -16.08
CA GLY A 232 -3.01 -0.76 -15.60
C GLY A 232 -3.76 0.56 -15.60
N ASP A 233 -4.80 0.68 -14.78
CA ASP A 233 -5.75 1.80 -14.75
C ASP A 233 -5.74 2.59 -13.44
N SER A 234 -4.84 2.29 -12.52
CA SER A 234 -4.51 3.20 -11.42
C SER A 234 -3.92 4.51 -11.98
N ALA A 235 -4.20 5.63 -11.34
CA ALA A 235 -3.97 6.94 -11.93
C ALA A 235 -3.26 7.92 -10.98
N ALA A 236 -2.85 9.07 -11.53
CA ALA A 236 -2.29 10.15 -10.73
C ALA A 236 -2.83 11.52 -11.18
N TRP A 237 -2.97 12.43 -10.23
CA TRP A 237 -3.44 13.79 -10.45
C TRP A 237 -2.55 14.81 -9.75
N LEU A 238 -2.43 15.97 -10.35
CA LEU A 238 -1.93 17.16 -9.70
C LEU A 238 -3.14 18.03 -9.27
N LEU A 239 -3.35 18.17 -7.98
CA LEU A 239 -4.29 19.16 -7.45
C LEU A 239 -3.56 20.50 -7.37
N SER A 240 -3.86 21.38 -8.30
CA SER A 240 -3.24 22.71 -8.43
C SER A 240 -4.32 23.79 -8.56
N ALA A 241 -4.20 24.87 -7.80
CA ALA A 241 -5.19 25.95 -7.77
C ALA A 241 -6.66 25.47 -7.61
N GLY A 242 -6.87 24.38 -6.87
CA GLY A 242 -8.17 23.77 -6.64
C GLY A 242 -8.72 22.95 -7.82
N GLN A 243 -7.93 22.72 -8.86
CA GLN A 243 -8.28 21.88 -10.00
C GLN A 243 -7.50 20.56 -9.99
N PHE A 244 -8.16 19.46 -10.29
CA PHE A 244 -7.52 18.17 -10.50
C PHE A 244 -7.10 18.05 -11.96
N VAL A 245 -5.80 17.97 -12.20
CA VAL A 245 -5.22 17.75 -13.50
C VAL A 245 -4.70 16.31 -13.54
N GLU A 246 -5.30 15.47 -14.35
CA GLU A 246 -4.84 14.10 -14.51
C GLU A 246 -3.46 14.10 -15.18
N VAL A 247 -2.47 13.49 -14.55
CA VAL A 247 -1.09 13.40 -15.04
C VAL A 247 -0.72 11.99 -15.48
N VAL A 248 -1.30 10.98 -14.85
CA VAL A 248 -1.28 9.60 -15.31
C VAL A 248 -2.73 9.19 -15.52
N ALA A 249 -3.09 8.87 -16.76
CA ALA A 249 -4.45 8.50 -17.10
C ALA A 249 -4.79 7.12 -16.51
N GLY A 250 -5.95 7.04 -15.87
CA GLY A 250 -6.54 5.79 -15.44
C GLY A 250 -7.14 5.02 -16.63
N LYS A 251 -8.45 4.82 -16.62
CA LYS A 251 -9.15 4.09 -17.70
C LYS A 251 -9.11 4.84 -19.03
N THR A 252 -8.46 4.25 -20.03
CA THR A 252 -8.47 4.79 -21.40
C THR A 252 -9.79 4.41 -22.06
N VAL A 253 -10.63 5.39 -22.40
CA VAL A 253 -11.82 5.16 -23.22
C VAL A 253 -11.38 5.07 -24.68
N PRO A 254 -11.50 3.92 -25.36
CA PRO A 254 -11.17 3.83 -26.78
C PRO A 254 -12.05 4.79 -27.59
N ALA A 255 -11.49 5.41 -28.62
CA ALA A 255 -12.19 6.35 -29.51
C ALA A 255 -13.46 5.76 -30.20
N ALA A 256 -13.67 4.43 -30.12
CA ALA A 256 -14.83 3.72 -30.68
C ALA A 256 -16.00 3.55 -29.67
N GLY A 257 -15.96 4.15 -28.47
CA GLY A 257 -17.12 4.26 -27.58
C GLY A 257 -17.52 2.97 -26.81
N VAL A 258 -16.79 1.89 -26.94
CA VAL A 258 -16.96 0.70 -26.09
C VAL A 258 -15.72 0.61 -25.19
N ALA A 259 -15.87 1.03 -23.94
CA ALA A 259 -14.83 0.82 -22.94
C ALA A 259 -14.64 -0.70 -22.75
N SER A 260 -13.45 -1.21 -23.04
CA SER A 260 -13.07 -2.55 -22.58
C SER A 260 -12.91 -2.45 -21.08
N SER A 261 -13.69 -3.18 -20.32
CA SER A 261 -13.54 -3.30 -18.87
C SER A 261 -12.35 -4.18 -18.48
N ALA A 262 -11.61 -4.70 -19.46
CA ALA A 262 -10.44 -5.53 -19.21
C ALA A 262 -9.24 -4.64 -18.89
N VAL A 263 -8.89 -4.56 -17.62
CA VAL A 263 -7.67 -3.92 -17.14
C VAL A 263 -6.47 -4.76 -17.59
N VAL A 264 -5.53 -4.13 -18.28
CA VAL A 264 -4.26 -4.78 -18.65
C VAL A 264 -3.25 -4.47 -17.56
N GLY A 265 -3.17 -5.37 -16.58
CA GLY A 265 -2.20 -5.28 -15.47
C GLY A 265 -1.04 -6.25 -15.63
N LEU A 266 -0.04 -6.12 -14.75
CA LEU A 266 1.06 -7.09 -14.62
C LEU A 266 0.50 -8.46 -14.21
N PRO A 267 1.11 -9.55 -14.69
CA PRO A 267 2.42 -9.66 -15.34
C PRO A 267 2.44 -9.30 -16.84
N ARG A 268 1.33 -8.94 -17.45
CA ARG A 268 1.33 -8.48 -18.83
C ARG A 268 2.03 -7.13 -18.92
N LEU A 269 3.15 -7.10 -19.66
CA LEU A 269 3.94 -5.89 -19.82
C LEU A 269 3.27 -4.90 -20.78
N PRO A 270 3.30 -3.59 -20.48
CA PRO A 270 2.96 -2.58 -21.47
C PRO A 270 3.95 -2.63 -22.64
N PRO A 271 3.52 -2.26 -23.87
CA PRO A 271 4.39 -2.29 -25.03
C PRO A 271 5.55 -1.29 -24.91
N GLU A 272 5.33 -0.20 -24.22
CA GLU A 272 6.28 0.86 -23.95
C GLU A 272 6.03 1.46 -22.58
N VAL A 273 7.09 1.93 -21.92
CA VAL A 273 7.01 2.64 -20.63
C VAL A 273 7.64 4.01 -20.80
N ILE A 274 6.79 5.03 -20.90
CA ILE A 274 7.23 6.42 -21.06
C ILE A 274 7.01 7.14 -19.72
N PRO A 275 8.08 7.63 -19.07
CA PRO A 275 7.94 8.38 -17.83
C PRO A 275 7.27 9.73 -18.09
N ILE A 276 6.31 10.08 -17.25
CA ILE A 276 5.67 11.38 -17.21
C ILE A 276 6.35 12.19 -16.12
N THR A 277 6.83 13.38 -16.46
CA THR A 277 7.46 14.28 -15.50
C THR A 277 6.51 15.42 -15.17
N VAL A 278 6.33 15.70 -13.88
CA VAL A 278 5.48 16.78 -13.38
C VAL A 278 6.21 17.60 -12.31
N ASP A 279 6.20 18.92 -12.45
CA ASP A 279 6.67 19.85 -11.43
C ASP A 279 5.56 20.16 -10.45
N ILE A 280 5.83 20.05 -9.15
CA ILE A 280 4.88 20.24 -8.04
C ILE A 280 5.33 21.49 -7.29
N LYS A 281 4.50 22.53 -7.33
CA LYS A 281 4.77 23.82 -6.69
C LYS A 281 4.26 23.85 -5.26
N ASP A 282 4.63 24.86 -4.50
CA ASP A 282 4.32 25.05 -3.07
C ASP A 282 2.86 24.80 -2.67
N SER A 283 1.90 25.17 -3.54
CA SER A 283 0.46 25.01 -3.27
C SER A 283 -0.16 23.78 -3.87
N ASP A 284 0.61 22.98 -4.62
CA ASP A 284 0.11 21.82 -5.31
C ASP A 284 0.19 20.58 -4.43
N VAL A 285 -0.59 19.58 -4.78
CA VAL A 285 -0.58 18.24 -4.16
C VAL A 285 -0.56 17.20 -5.26
N LEU A 286 0.45 16.32 -5.25
CA LEU A 286 0.45 15.14 -6.11
C LEU A 286 -0.38 14.04 -5.44
N LEU A 287 -1.31 13.46 -6.18
CA LEU A 287 -2.17 12.35 -5.77
C LEU A 287 -1.88 11.15 -6.64
N ILE A 288 -1.72 9.98 -6.04
CA ILE A 288 -1.57 8.70 -6.73
C ILE A 288 -2.56 7.74 -6.11
N ALA A 289 -3.42 7.12 -6.92
CA ALA A 289 -4.52 6.33 -6.38
C ALA A 289 -4.95 5.18 -7.29
N THR A 290 -5.64 4.21 -6.69
CA THR A 290 -6.39 3.16 -7.38
C THR A 290 -7.71 3.69 -7.92
N ASP A 291 -8.41 2.91 -8.71
CA ASP A 291 -9.68 3.29 -9.34
C ASP A 291 -10.81 3.46 -8.30
N GLY A 292 -10.75 2.79 -7.13
CA GLY A 292 -11.68 3.04 -6.01
C GLY A 292 -11.66 4.48 -5.48
N ILE A 293 -10.65 5.27 -5.85
CA ILE A 293 -10.59 6.72 -5.68
C ILE A 293 -10.82 7.43 -7.01
N GLY A 294 -10.20 6.95 -8.09
CA GLY A 294 -10.24 7.61 -9.40
C GLY A 294 -11.65 7.69 -9.98
N ASP A 295 -12.39 6.59 -9.95
CA ASP A 295 -13.75 6.52 -10.48
C ASP A 295 -14.72 7.48 -9.77
N PRO A 296 -14.83 7.49 -8.42
CA PRO A 296 -15.68 8.46 -7.74
C PRO A 296 -15.16 9.90 -7.79
N LEU A 297 -13.87 10.12 -7.99
CA LEU A 297 -13.29 11.46 -8.19
C LEU A 297 -13.67 12.01 -9.57
N GLY A 298 -13.56 11.17 -10.63
CA GLY A 298 -13.78 11.57 -12.00
C GLY A 298 -12.91 12.78 -12.37
N HIS A 299 -13.53 13.81 -12.97
CA HIS A 299 -12.83 15.07 -13.28
C HIS A 299 -12.71 16.03 -12.08
N GLY A 300 -12.98 15.57 -10.86
CA GLY A 300 -12.86 16.37 -9.64
C GLY A 300 -13.96 17.40 -9.41
N GLN A 301 -14.99 17.48 -10.24
CA GLN A 301 -16.07 18.48 -10.12
C GLN A 301 -17.20 18.04 -9.16
N GLY A 302 -17.21 16.77 -8.76
CA GLY A 302 -18.23 16.19 -7.89
C GLY A 302 -17.95 16.36 -6.40
N GLY A 303 -18.77 15.71 -5.57
CA GLY A 303 -18.67 15.75 -4.12
C GLY A 303 -17.35 15.22 -3.58
N VAL A 304 -16.80 14.14 -4.19
CA VAL A 304 -15.48 13.58 -3.80
C VAL A 304 -14.37 14.58 -4.10
N GLY A 305 -14.42 15.27 -5.25
CA GLY A 305 -13.47 16.34 -5.56
C GLY A 305 -13.58 17.51 -4.57
N ASN A 306 -14.79 17.85 -4.12
CA ASN A 306 -15.00 18.88 -3.10
C ASN A 306 -14.40 18.47 -1.75
N LEU A 307 -14.65 17.24 -1.32
CA LEU A 307 -14.08 16.66 -0.10
C LEU A 307 -12.55 16.72 -0.11
N PHE A 308 -11.93 16.23 -1.17
CA PHE A 308 -10.47 16.22 -1.26
C PHE A 308 -9.89 17.63 -1.39
N ARG A 309 -10.53 18.56 -2.14
CA ARG A 309 -10.10 19.97 -2.12
C ARG A 309 -10.12 20.54 -0.70
N GLU A 310 -11.21 20.34 0.01
CA GLU A 310 -11.32 20.85 1.37
C GLU A 310 -10.23 20.30 2.29
N VAL A 311 -9.96 19.01 2.25
CA VAL A 311 -9.01 18.36 3.15
C VAL A 311 -7.56 18.64 2.75
N LEU A 312 -7.24 18.56 1.45
CA LEU A 312 -5.85 18.54 0.97
C LEU A 312 -5.27 19.93 0.73
N THR A 313 -6.11 20.98 0.54
CA THR A 313 -5.62 22.34 0.31
C THR A 313 -5.63 23.22 1.57
N ARG A 314 -5.90 22.65 2.73
CA ARG A 314 -5.79 23.35 4.02
C ARG A 314 -4.38 23.91 4.23
N PRO A 315 -4.23 24.97 5.04
CA PRO A 315 -2.92 25.51 5.39
C PRO A 315 -1.99 24.48 6.07
N SER A 316 -2.57 23.56 6.85
CA SER A 316 -1.88 22.43 7.47
C SER A 316 -2.19 21.12 6.74
N VAL A 317 -1.17 20.30 6.54
CA VAL A 317 -1.38 18.93 6.02
C VAL A 317 -2.19 18.12 7.04
N PRO A 318 -3.19 17.34 6.62
CA PRO A 318 -3.99 16.53 7.52
C PRO A 318 -3.13 15.54 8.31
N SER A 319 -3.54 15.24 9.54
CA SER A 319 -2.98 14.13 10.31
C SER A 319 -3.24 12.81 9.56
N LEU A 320 -2.53 11.73 9.94
CA LEU A 320 -2.73 10.41 9.34
C LEU A 320 -4.18 9.93 9.47
N ILE A 321 -4.79 10.16 10.63
CA ILE A 321 -6.18 9.73 10.90
C ILE A 321 -7.19 10.59 10.15
N GLU A 322 -7.00 11.91 10.06
CA GLU A 322 -7.87 12.78 9.26
C GLU A 322 -7.80 12.43 7.77
N PHE A 323 -6.60 12.09 7.27
CA PHE A 323 -6.42 11.66 5.89
C PHE A 323 -7.14 10.33 5.62
N ALA A 324 -6.95 9.34 6.49
CA ALA A 324 -7.64 8.05 6.38
C ALA A 324 -9.17 8.20 6.48
N HIS A 325 -9.67 9.05 7.39
CA HIS A 325 -11.08 9.33 7.52
C HIS A 325 -11.67 9.99 6.25
N ALA A 326 -10.91 10.88 5.61
CA ALA A 326 -11.34 11.49 4.36
C ALA A 326 -11.39 10.49 3.19
N VAL A 327 -10.55 9.46 3.19
CA VAL A 327 -10.56 8.38 2.18
C VAL A 327 -11.68 7.37 2.45
N ASP A 328 -12.10 7.19 3.71
CA ASP A 328 -13.21 6.31 4.11
C ASP A 328 -14.61 6.94 3.86
N PHE A 329 -14.74 7.73 2.81
CA PHE A 329 -16.06 8.28 2.47
C PHE A 329 -17.00 7.17 1.98
N SER A 330 -18.29 7.29 2.28
CA SER A 330 -19.35 6.42 1.78
C SER A 330 -20.03 7.07 0.57
N ARG A 331 -20.14 6.32 -0.52
CA ARG A 331 -20.86 6.72 -1.72
C ARG A 331 -21.44 5.50 -2.41
N GLU A 332 -22.75 5.51 -2.65
CA GLU A 332 -23.47 4.46 -3.37
C GLU A 332 -22.82 4.13 -4.72
N THR A 333 -22.73 2.86 -5.08
CA THR A 333 -22.12 2.31 -6.31
C THR A 333 -20.59 2.37 -6.41
N PHE A 334 -19.88 2.86 -5.38
CA PHE A 334 -18.42 2.92 -5.33
C PHE A 334 -17.92 2.17 -4.09
N ASP A 335 -17.92 0.84 -4.17
CA ASP A 335 -17.73 -0.06 -3.02
C ASP A 335 -16.36 -0.73 -3.01
N ASP A 336 -15.49 -0.40 -3.99
CA ASP A 336 -14.17 -1.00 -4.15
C ASP A 336 -13.18 -0.55 -3.08
N ASP A 337 -12.06 -1.26 -2.99
CA ASP A 337 -10.93 -0.89 -2.17
C ASP A 337 -10.42 0.52 -2.54
N ARG A 338 -9.91 1.25 -1.58
CA ARG A 338 -9.48 2.62 -1.80
C ARG A 338 -8.06 2.81 -1.34
N THR A 339 -7.21 3.16 -2.30
CA THR A 339 -5.83 3.53 -2.00
C THR A 339 -5.53 4.92 -2.53
N LEU A 340 -5.02 5.77 -1.66
CA LEU A 340 -4.60 7.12 -2.00
C LEU A 340 -3.28 7.46 -1.31
N VAL A 341 -2.31 7.90 -2.08
CA VAL A 341 -1.10 8.54 -1.58
C VAL A 341 -1.08 9.99 -2.03
N ALA A 342 -0.88 10.90 -1.10
CA ALA A 342 -0.77 12.33 -1.36
C ALA A 342 0.59 12.86 -0.92
N VAL A 343 1.20 13.72 -1.76
CA VAL A 343 2.51 14.31 -1.53
C VAL A 343 2.44 15.82 -1.70
N TRP A 344 2.92 16.52 -0.67
CA TRP A 344 3.00 17.99 -0.63
C TRP A 344 4.45 18.44 -0.57
N PRO A 345 4.85 19.51 -1.27
CA PRO A 345 6.05 20.25 -0.92
C PRO A 345 5.93 20.75 0.54
N ARG A 346 7.00 20.59 1.32
CA ARG A 346 6.93 20.96 2.73
C ARG A 346 6.98 22.48 2.89
N LYS A 347 5.92 23.04 3.44
CA LYS A 347 5.90 24.42 3.94
C LYS A 347 6.66 24.44 5.26
N ARG A 348 7.77 25.16 5.35
CA ARG A 348 8.38 25.49 6.63
C ARG A 348 7.40 26.42 7.35
N LEU A 349 6.66 25.91 8.31
CA LEU A 349 5.90 26.76 9.22
C LEU A 349 6.91 27.63 9.97
N ALA A 350 6.72 28.94 9.95
CA ALA A 350 7.60 29.90 10.63
C ALA A 350 7.68 29.70 12.16
N HIS A 351 6.95 28.75 12.71
CA HIS A 351 6.83 28.43 14.14
C HIS A 351 7.07 26.98 14.53
N GLU A 352 7.59 26.13 13.66
CA GLU A 352 8.23 24.92 14.14
C GLU A 352 9.57 25.28 14.77
N ALA A 353 9.51 25.89 15.97
CA ALA A 353 10.60 25.77 16.91
C ALA A 353 10.74 24.27 17.19
N VAL A 354 11.62 23.63 16.45
CA VAL A 354 12.04 22.24 16.69
C VAL A 354 12.51 22.20 18.13
N VAL A 355 11.71 21.66 19.02
CA VAL A 355 12.18 21.20 20.32
C VAL A 355 13.11 20.03 20.01
N ARG A 356 14.36 20.35 19.66
CA ARG A 356 15.41 19.34 19.61
C ARG A 356 15.50 18.79 21.04
N PRO A 357 15.38 17.47 21.22
CA PRO A 357 15.70 16.89 22.52
C PRO A 357 17.11 17.35 22.87
N ARG A 358 17.27 18.01 24.01
CA ARG A 358 18.59 18.41 24.53
C ARG A 358 19.39 17.11 24.64
N SER A 359 20.48 17.01 23.91
CA SER A 359 21.48 15.99 24.14
C SER A 359 21.84 16.03 25.64
N PRO A 360 21.90 14.89 26.33
CA PRO A 360 22.35 14.89 27.72
C PRO A 360 23.76 15.48 27.70
N SER A 361 23.90 16.64 28.32
CA SER A 361 25.23 17.25 28.59
C SER A 361 26.06 16.23 29.31
N SER A 362 27.19 15.86 28.74
CA SER A 362 28.27 15.14 29.39
C SER A 362 28.55 15.82 30.72
N VAL A 363 28.23 15.13 31.82
CA VAL A 363 28.73 15.49 33.14
C VAL A 363 30.19 15.04 33.13
N GLU A 364 31.08 15.95 32.71
CA GLU A 364 32.49 15.84 32.98
C GLU A 364 32.76 16.41 34.39
N GLY A 365 33.29 15.58 35.23
CA GLY A 365 34.27 15.91 36.23
C GLY A 365 33.80 16.67 37.47
N LEU A 366 33.70 15.96 38.57
CA LEU A 366 34.25 16.50 39.83
C LEU A 366 34.83 15.32 40.66
N ARG A 367 36.09 15.49 40.97
CA ARG A 367 36.93 14.63 41.80
C ARG A 367 36.39 14.46 43.21
#